data_684ec3cf2e382c0aff2063bae29b5be1
#
_entry.id   684ec3cf2e382c0aff2063bae29b5be1
#
_cell.length_a   1.000
_cell.length_b   1.000
_cell.length_c   1.000
_cell.angle_alpha   90.00
_cell.angle_beta   90.00
_cell.angle_gamma   90.00
#
_symmetry.space_group_name_H-M   'P 1'
#
loop_
_entity.id
_entity.type
_entity.pdbx_description
1 polymer ?
#
loop_
_entity_poly.entity_id
_entity_poly.type
_entity_poly.pdbx_seq_one_letter_code
_entity_poly.pdbx_strand_id
1 'polypeptide(L)'
;MLTLMIVIFVLGYLAIALEHPIKVDKAASALITGVLVWTLFVISGADQHFIEEQLLHHLSEISSILFFLLGAMTIVELVDAHEGFSIITDKITTKNRVKLLWIVSVLTFFFSAALDNLTTTIVMVSLLRKLIDDKYDRWFFAGIVVVAANAGGAWSPIGDVTTTMLWIGGQLTTMTIIKSLIIPSIVAMLVPLIVLSFTMKGEVVRPTEDVHEDISDPTTAFERNLIFFLGVAGLLFVPIFKTLTHLPPFMGMMLSLGVLWLVTEIIHRSKNTSDKSQLSVICLLYTSDAADDTPCVD
;
A
#
# COMPACT_ATOMS: atom_id res chain seq x y z
N MET A 1 26.47 21.15 22.63
CA MET A 1 25.17 20.52 22.42
C MET A 1 24.91 20.19 20.94
N LEU A 2 25.03 21.13 20.01
CA LEU A 2 24.80 20.89 18.57
C LEU A 2 25.62 19.69 18.03
N THR A 3 26.93 19.66 18.33
CA THR A 3 27.81 18.55 17.90
C THR A 3 27.34 17.18 18.42
N LEU A 4 26.84 17.14 19.66
CA LEU A 4 26.31 15.91 20.25
C LEU A 4 25.03 15.46 19.55
N MET A 5 24.13 16.39 19.20
CA MET A 5 22.92 16.08 18.44
C MET A 5 23.26 15.52 17.05
N ILE A 6 24.24 16.14 16.36
CA ILE A 6 24.72 15.63 15.07
C ILE A 6 25.27 14.21 15.20
N VAL A 7 26.11 13.96 16.21
CA VAL A 7 26.68 12.62 16.44
C VAL A 7 25.59 11.59 16.69
N ILE A 8 24.60 11.88 17.55
CA ILE A 8 23.50 10.96 17.83
C ILE A 8 22.65 10.73 16.57
N PHE A 9 22.36 11.77 15.80
CA PHE A 9 21.64 11.63 14.53
C PHE A 9 22.39 10.72 13.55
N VAL A 10 23.69 10.93 13.36
CA VAL A 10 24.53 10.11 12.48
C VAL A 10 24.60 8.66 12.95
N LEU A 11 24.79 8.43 14.26
CA LEU A 11 24.79 7.07 14.81
C LEU A 11 23.44 6.38 14.68
N GLY A 12 22.34 7.09 14.93
CA GLY A 12 21.00 6.58 14.75
C GLY A 12 20.70 6.22 13.29
N TYR A 13 21.11 7.09 12.37
CA TYR A 13 20.95 6.83 10.93
C TYR A 13 21.80 5.64 10.45
N LEU A 14 23.02 5.48 11.00
CA LEU A 14 23.84 4.30 10.76
C LEU A 14 23.18 3.03 11.32
N ALA A 15 22.57 3.09 12.50
CA ALA A 15 21.84 1.97 13.07
C ALA A 15 20.64 1.56 12.19
N ILE A 16 19.89 2.52 11.64
CA ILE A 16 18.81 2.27 10.68
C ILE A 16 19.36 1.61 9.40
N ALA A 17 20.47 2.14 8.84
CA ALA A 17 21.08 1.59 7.63
C ALA A 17 21.69 0.19 7.83
N LEU A 18 22.11 -0.12 9.04
CA LEU A 18 22.70 -1.39 9.42
C LEU A 18 21.71 -2.35 10.12
N GLU A 19 20.41 -2.19 9.86
CA GLU A 19 19.35 -3.03 10.43
C GLU A 19 19.64 -4.52 10.36
N HIS A 20 20.02 -5.04 9.19
CA HIS A 20 20.32 -6.46 8.99
C HIS A 20 21.51 -6.98 9.79
N PRO A 21 22.71 -6.33 9.80
CA PRO A 21 23.84 -6.77 10.60
C PRO A 21 23.57 -6.70 12.11
N ILE A 22 22.88 -5.65 12.58
CA ILE A 22 22.64 -5.40 14.00
C ILE A 22 21.47 -6.23 14.54
N LYS A 23 20.57 -6.70 13.65
CA LYS A 23 19.31 -7.40 13.97
C LYS A 23 18.40 -6.58 14.91
N VAL A 24 18.37 -5.28 14.72
CA VAL A 24 17.49 -4.34 15.43
C VAL A 24 16.63 -3.65 14.39
N ASP A 25 15.32 -3.67 14.61
CA ASP A 25 14.35 -3.03 13.74
C ASP A 25 14.65 -1.53 13.59
N LYS A 26 14.58 -1.05 12.34
CA LYS A 26 14.84 0.37 12.01
C LYS A 26 13.87 1.32 12.73
N ALA A 27 12.62 0.92 13.01
CA ALA A 27 11.65 1.75 13.71
C ALA A 27 12.08 1.99 15.16
N ALA A 28 12.61 0.97 15.85
CA ALA A 28 13.15 1.13 17.20
C ALA A 28 14.33 2.10 17.22
N SER A 29 15.26 1.96 16.27
CA SER A 29 16.42 2.86 16.14
C SER A 29 16.00 4.30 15.83
N ALA A 30 14.99 4.48 14.95
CA ALA A 30 14.45 5.80 14.61
C ALA A 30 13.76 6.47 15.79
N LEU A 31 12.91 5.74 16.54
CA LEU A 31 12.22 6.25 17.73
C LEU A 31 13.19 6.73 18.80
N ILE A 32 14.18 5.89 19.15
CA ILE A 32 15.21 6.26 20.15
C ILE A 32 15.97 7.48 19.70
N THR A 33 16.41 7.52 18.46
CA THR A 33 17.18 8.64 17.90
C THR A 33 16.36 9.94 17.93
N GLY A 34 15.10 9.89 17.49
CA GLY A 34 14.19 11.02 17.47
C GLY A 34 14.00 11.63 18.87
N VAL A 35 13.65 10.77 19.86
CA VAL A 35 13.46 11.23 21.24
C VAL A 35 14.73 11.78 21.85
N LEU A 36 15.90 11.15 21.63
CA LEU A 36 17.18 11.64 22.16
C LEU A 36 17.56 13.00 21.57
N VAL A 37 17.40 13.21 20.27
CA VAL A 37 17.70 14.49 19.62
C VAL A 37 16.80 15.60 20.14
N TRP A 38 15.48 15.36 20.25
CA TRP A 38 14.54 16.32 20.85
C TRP A 38 14.88 16.62 22.32
N THR A 39 15.21 15.61 23.13
CA THR A 39 15.62 15.79 24.53
C THR A 39 16.84 16.67 24.64
N LEU A 40 17.86 16.44 23.82
CA LEU A 40 19.07 17.26 23.81
C LEU A 40 18.78 18.71 23.36
N PHE A 41 17.83 18.87 22.43
CA PHE A 41 17.43 20.20 21.98
C PHE A 41 16.77 20.99 23.11
N VAL A 42 15.89 20.36 23.90
CA VAL A 42 15.34 20.96 25.11
C VAL A 42 16.42 21.34 26.13
N ILE A 43 17.33 20.41 26.44
CA ILE A 43 18.44 20.63 27.41
C ILE A 43 19.40 21.73 26.92
N SER A 44 19.49 21.97 25.62
CA SER A 44 20.34 23.06 25.08
C SER A 44 19.93 24.48 25.44
N GLY A 45 18.77 24.63 26.10
CA GLY A 45 18.23 25.92 26.56
C GLY A 45 17.41 26.66 25.50
N ALA A 46 16.87 25.93 24.50
CA ALA A 46 15.92 26.50 23.56
C ALA A 46 14.61 26.88 24.28
N ASP A 47 13.91 27.90 23.76
CA ASP A 47 12.66 28.37 24.34
C ASP A 47 11.59 27.26 24.33
N GLN A 48 11.00 26.99 25.49
CA GLN A 48 10.06 25.89 25.67
C GLN A 48 8.81 26.08 24.80
N HIS A 49 8.31 27.30 24.67
CA HIS A 49 7.15 27.60 23.85
C HIS A 49 7.42 27.31 22.37
N PHE A 50 8.61 27.69 21.89
CA PHE A 50 9.04 27.39 20.53
C PHE A 50 9.14 25.87 20.29
N ILE A 51 9.68 25.12 21.25
CA ILE A 51 9.81 23.66 21.16
C ILE A 51 8.45 22.99 21.07
N GLU A 52 7.50 23.39 21.94
CA GLU A 52 6.14 22.84 21.95
C GLU A 52 5.40 23.12 20.63
N GLU A 53 5.52 24.34 20.10
CA GLU A 53 4.92 24.70 18.81
C GLU A 53 5.47 23.90 17.67
N GLN A 54 6.81 23.75 17.59
CA GLN A 54 7.46 22.95 16.52
C GLN A 54 7.10 21.46 16.62
N LEU A 55 7.09 20.91 17.83
CA LEU A 55 6.72 19.52 18.06
C LEU A 55 5.27 19.24 17.65
N LEU A 56 4.33 20.14 18.02
CA LEU A 56 2.93 20.01 17.61
C LEU A 56 2.75 20.18 16.10
N HIS A 57 3.51 21.10 15.49
CA HIS A 57 3.49 21.28 14.04
C HIS A 57 3.92 20.00 13.30
N HIS A 58 5.07 19.43 13.66
CA HIS A 58 5.53 18.18 13.06
C HIS A 58 4.61 16.99 13.37
N LEU A 59 4.06 16.93 14.58
CA LEU A 59 3.09 15.89 14.92
C LEU A 59 1.83 16.00 14.04
N SER A 60 1.35 17.22 13.79
CA SER A 60 0.20 17.45 12.90
C SER A 60 0.46 16.99 11.47
N GLU A 61 1.66 17.31 10.93
CA GLU A 61 2.06 16.87 9.58
C GLU A 61 2.11 15.33 9.49
N ILE A 62 2.80 14.70 10.45
CA ILE A 62 2.94 13.23 10.49
C ILE A 62 1.57 12.56 10.69
N SER A 63 0.73 13.09 11.59
CA SER A 63 -0.62 12.56 11.84
C SER A 63 -1.49 12.60 10.59
N SER A 64 -1.40 13.66 9.79
CA SER A 64 -2.12 13.76 8.51
C SER A 64 -1.74 12.63 7.55
N ILE A 65 -0.45 12.27 7.49
CA ILE A 65 0.06 11.18 6.68
C ILE A 65 -0.41 9.83 7.25
N LEU A 66 -0.30 9.63 8.57
CA LEU A 66 -0.72 8.39 9.22
C LEU A 66 -2.22 8.12 9.03
N PHE A 67 -3.09 9.12 9.23
CA PHE A 67 -4.53 8.97 8.98
C PHE A 67 -4.84 8.70 7.52
N PHE A 68 -4.09 9.30 6.60
CA PHE A 68 -4.25 9.02 5.18
C PHE A 68 -3.91 7.55 4.87
N LEU A 69 -2.74 7.08 5.31
CA LEU A 69 -2.29 5.71 5.08
C LEU A 69 -3.22 4.69 5.75
N LEU A 70 -3.59 4.93 7.02
CA LEU A 70 -4.54 4.09 7.74
C LEU A 70 -5.86 3.93 6.96
N GLY A 71 -6.42 5.05 6.49
CA GLY A 71 -7.65 5.03 5.72
C GLY A 71 -7.52 4.28 4.40
N ALA A 72 -6.43 4.51 3.67
CA ALA A 72 -6.16 3.85 2.39
C ALA A 72 -6.03 2.33 2.57
N MET A 73 -5.18 1.90 3.51
CA MET A 73 -4.94 0.48 3.78
C MET A 73 -6.20 -0.22 4.25
N THR A 74 -6.99 0.41 5.14
CA THR A 74 -8.27 -0.16 5.59
C THR A 74 -9.29 -0.29 4.46
N ILE A 75 -9.36 0.66 3.52
CA ILE A 75 -10.22 0.54 2.33
C ILE A 75 -9.82 -0.67 1.50
N VAL A 76 -8.53 -0.85 1.25
CA VAL A 76 -8.03 -1.95 0.43
C VAL A 76 -8.25 -3.29 1.12
N GLU A 77 -8.01 -3.38 2.43
CA GLU A 77 -8.27 -4.58 3.23
C GLU A 77 -9.75 -4.96 3.22
N LEU A 78 -10.66 -3.98 3.33
CA LEU A 78 -12.09 -4.23 3.18
C LEU A 78 -12.45 -4.78 1.80
N VAL A 79 -11.83 -4.27 0.75
CA VAL A 79 -12.03 -4.77 -0.62
C VAL A 79 -11.51 -6.21 -0.75
N ASP A 80 -10.35 -6.51 -0.18
CA ASP A 80 -9.73 -7.84 -0.23
C ASP A 80 -10.53 -8.87 0.60
N ALA A 81 -10.94 -8.50 1.81
CA ALA A 81 -11.76 -9.34 2.68
C ALA A 81 -13.12 -9.74 2.05
N HIS A 82 -13.62 -8.93 1.11
CA HIS A 82 -14.82 -9.25 0.33
C HIS A 82 -14.50 -9.87 -1.04
N GLU A 83 -13.28 -10.37 -1.22
CA GLU A 83 -12.80 -10.94 -2.50
C GLU A 83 -12.96 -10.02 -3.71
N GLY A 84 -12.95 -8.69 -3.50
CA GLY A 84 -13.17 -7.71 -4.55
C GLY A 84 -12.21 -7.87 -5.73
N PHE A 85 -10.98 -8.28 -5.50
CA PHE A 85 -9.99 -8.48 -6.56
C PHE A 85 -10.22 -9.73 -7.42
N SER A 86 -11.05 -10.69 -6.98
CA SER A 86 -11.37 -11.89 -7.75
C SER A 86 -12.09 -11.56 -9.08
N ILE A 87 -12.81 -10.43 -9.13
CA ILE A 87 -13.45 -9.91 -10.35
C ILE A 87 -12.49 -9.85 -11.54
N ILE A 88 -11.23 -9.59 -11.26
CA ILE A 88 -10.18 -9.44 -12.25
C ILE A 88 -9.45 -10.74 -12.45
N THR A 89 -9.17 -11.45 -11.37
CA THR A 89 -8.40 -12.70 -11.38
C THR A 89 -9.11 -13.80 -12.15
N ASP A 90 -10.43 -13.90 -12.01
CA ASP A 90 -11.26 -14.93 -12.67
C ASP A 90 -11.29 -14.75 -14.20
N LYS A 91 -10.98 -13.54 -14.69
CA LYS A 91 -10.89 -13.26 -16.12
C LYS A 91 -9.54 -13.62 -16.73
N ILE A 92 -8.51 -13.89 -15.93
CA ILE A 92 -7.18 -14.23 -16.42
C ILE A 92 -7.12 -15.73 -16.69
N THR A 93 -7.43 -16.15 -17.89
CA THR A 93 -7.47 -17.56 -18.28
C THR A 93 -6.24 -18.05 -19.05
N THR A 94 -5.36 -17.13 -19.44
CA THR A 94 -4.18 -17.46 -20.28
C THR A 94 -3.16 -18.32 -19.54
N LYS A 95 -2.60 -19.33 -20.26
CA LYS A 95 -1.47 -20.14 -19.80
C LYS A 95 -0.14 -19.68 -20.42
N ASN A 96 -0.17 -18.84 -21.45
CA ASN A 96 1.03 -18.34 -22.09
C ASN A 96 1.81 -17.41 -21.17
N ARG A 97 3.07 -17.75 -20.89
CA ARG A 97 3.96 -17.02 -19.95
C ARG A 97 4.08 -15.54 -20.30
N VAL A 98 4.35 -15.22 -21.55
CA VAL A 98 4.54 -13.82 -21.98
C VAL A 98 3.24 -13.03 -21.87
N LYS A 99 2.12 -13.61 -22.33
CA LYS A 99 0.82 -12.94 -22.23
C LYS A 99 0.42 -12.71 -20.78
N LEU A 100 0.63 -13.71 -19.90
CA LEU A 100 0.37 -13.58 -18.47
C LEU A 100 1.22 -12.48 -17.84
N LEU A 101 2.52 -12.44 -18.18
CA LEU A 101 3.44 -11.41 -17.70
C LEU A 101 2.94 -9.99 -18.05
N TRP A 102 2.53 -9.77 -19.30
CA TRP A 102 2.01 -8.48 -19.73
C TRP A 102 0.70 -8.12 -19.03
N ILE A 103 -0.25 -9.04 -18.92
CA ILE A 103 -1.53 -8.80 -18.23
C ILE A 103 -1.29 -8.44 -16.77
N VAL A 104 -0.53 -9.25 -16.04
CA VAL A 104 -0.24 -9.02 -14.63
C VAL A 104 0.48 -7.69 -14.43
N SER A 105 1.50 -7.38 -15.23
CA SER A 105 2.28 -6.14 -15.08
C SER A 105 1.47 -4.89 -15.40
N VAL A 106 0.66 -4.90 -16.46
CA VAL A 106 -0.21 -3.77 -16.80
C VAL A 106 -1.28 -3.55 -15.73
N LEU A 107 -1.90 -4.62 -15.25
CA LEU A 107 -2.87 -4.52 -14.14
C LEU A 107 -2.20 -3.97 -12.88
N THR A 108 -1.04 -4.50 -12.50
CA THR A 108 -0.27 -4.02 -11.36
C THR A 108 0.05 -2.53 -11.48
N PHE A 109 0.49 -2.08 -12.65
CA PHE A 109 0.84 -0.68 -12.90
C PHE A 109 -0.34 0.27 -12.64
N PHE A 110 -1.52 -0.04 -13.16
CA PHE A 110 -2.69 0.79 -12.95
C PHE A 110 -3.29 0.67 -11.55
N PHE A 111 -3.23 -0.52 -10.96
CA PHE A 111 -3.68 -0.70 -9.57
C PHE A 111 -2.82 0.08 -8.60
N SER A 112 -1.51 0.03 -8.76
CA SER A 112 -0.60 0.77 -7.92
C SER A 112 -0.78 2.28 -7.99
N ALA A 113 -1.24 2.81 -9.10
CA ALA A 113 -1.60 4.22 -9.21
C ALA A 113 -2.82 4.61 -8.35
N ALA A 114 -3.68 3.66 -8.00
CA ALA A 114 -4.91 3.88 -7.23
C ALA A 114 -4.82 3.38 -5.77
N LEU A 115 -4.12 2.25 -5.54
CA LEU A 115 -4.11 1.53 -4.26
C LEU A 115 -2.86 1.76 -3.40
N ASP A 116 -1.79 2.20 -3.92
CA ASP A 116 -0.39 2.21 -3.49
C ASP A 116 0.42 0.97 -3.95
N ASN A 117 1.74 1.15 -3.95
CA ASN A 117 2.67 0.14 -4.48
C ASN A 117 2.83 -1.07 -3.55
N LEU A 118 2.81 -0.87 -2.23
CA LEU A 118 2.99 -1.95 -1.25
C LEU A 118 1.78 -2.88 -1.26
N THR A 119 0.58 -2.32 -1.06
CA THR A 119 -0.67 -3.08 -1.04
C THR A 119 -0.92 -3.78 -2.38
N THR A 120 -0.71 -3.07 -3.50
CA THR A 120 -0.83 -3.67 -4.83
C THR A 120 0.12 -4.85 -5.00
N THR A 121 1.35 -4.74 -4.51
CA THR A 121 2.32 -5.85 -4.57
C THR A 121 1.81 -7.06 -3.80
N ILE A 122 1.34 -6.88 -2.57
CA ILE A 122 0.81 -7.97 -1.72
C ILE A 122 -0.36 -8.66 -2.43
N VAL A 123 -1.37 -7.90 -2.87
CA VAL A 123 -2.54 -8.41 -3.58
C VAL A 123 -2.14 -9.17 -4.85
N MET A 124 -1.26 -8.60 -5.66
CA MET A 124 -0.84 -9.24 -6.91
C MET A 124 0.04 -10.48 -6.70
N VAL A 125 0.88 -10.49 -5.67
CA VAL A 125 1.65 -11.70 -5.30
C VAL A 125 0.74 -12.80 -4.77
N SER A 126 -0.27 -12.46 -3.98
CA SER A 126 -1.30 -13.41 -3.56
C SER A 126 -2.06 -13.99 -4.76
N LEU A 127 -2.40 -13.14 -5.74
CA LEU A 127 -2.99 -13.57 -7.00
C LEU A 127 -2.09 -14.54 -7.78
N LEU A 128 -0.79 -14.29 -7.83
CA LEU A 128 0.14 -15.19 -8.53
C LEU A 128 0.11 -16.62 -7.97
N ARG A 129 -0.19 -16.81 -6.67
CA ARG A 129 -0.36 -18.15 -6.09
C ARG A 129 -1.53 -18.92 -6.70
N LYS A 130 -2.59 -18.22 -7.10
CA LYS A 130 -3.76 -18.82 -7.78
C LYS A 130 -3.52 -19.07 -9.28
N LEU A 131 -2.55 -18.37 -9.89
CA LEU A 131 -2.29 -18.43 -11.33
C LEU A 131 -1.13 -19.34 -11.71
N ILE A 132 -0.13 -19.53 -10.85
CA ILE A 132 1.14 -20.19 -11.16
C ILE A 132 1.48 -21.18 -10.05
N ASP A 133 1.62 -22.46 -10.40
CA ASP A 133 1.97 -23.51 -9.44
C ASP A 133 3.49 -23.56 -9.16
N ASP A 134 4.32 -23.37 -10.16
CA ASP A 134 5.78 -23.43 -10.00
C ASP A 134 6.33 -22.27 -9.15
N LYS A 135 7.07 -22.61 -8.09
CA LYS A 135 7.65 -21.66 -7.12
C LYS A 135 8.62 -20.67 -7.77
N TYR A 136 9.47 -21.13 -8.71
CA TYR A 136 10.49 -20.28 -9.34
C TYR A 136 9.82 -19.30 -10.32
N ASP A 137 8.82 -19.75 -11.04
CA ASP A 137 8.03 -18.89 -11.90
C ASP A 137 7.30 -17.83 -11.09
N ARG A 138 6.69 -18.20 -9.95
CA ARG A 138 6.05 -17.22 -9.04
C ARG A 138 7.01 -16.16 -8.54
N TRP A 139 8.22 -16.53 -8.11
CA TRP A 139 9.22 -15.56 -7.67
C TRP A 139 9.65 -14.61 -8.78
N PHE A 140 9.82 -15.14 -9.98
CA PHE A 140 10.17 -14.33 -11.13
C PHE A 140 9.06 -13.32 -11.46
N PHE A 141 7.80 -13.78 -11.52
CA PHE A 141 6.65 -12.91 -11.74
C PHE A 141 6.47 -11.90 -10.59
N ALA A 142 6.69 -12.29 -9.35
CA ALA A 142 6.65 -11.41 -8.20
C ALA A 142 7.68 -10.27 -8.33
N GLY A 143 8.90 -10.57 -8.77
CA GLY A 143 9.90 -9.54 -9.05
C GLY A 143 9.43 -8.50 -10.07
N ILE A 144 8.75 -8.93 -11.13
CA ILE A 144 8.20 -8.00 -12.13
C ILE A 144 6.97 -7.26 -11.61
N VAL A 145 6.15 -7.88 -10.78
CA VAL A 145 5.06 -7.21 -10.06
C VAL A 145 5.60 -6.06 -9.22
N VAL A 146 6.67 -6.28 -8.47
CA VAL A 146 7.31 -5.21 -7.67
C VAL A 146 7.78 -4.05 -8.56
N VAL A 147 8.42 -4.34 -9.70
CA VAL A 147 8.85 -3.30 -10.66
C VAL A 147 7.65 -2.54 -11.22
N ALA A 148 6.60 -3.26 -11.63
CA ALA A 148 5.39 -2.65 -12.18
C ALA A 148 4.61 -1.83 -11.14
N ALA A 149 4.55 -2.31 -9.88
CA ALA A 149 3.90 -1.60 -8.78
C ALA A 149 4.62 -0.28 -8.46
N ASN A 150 5.94 -0.31 -8.30
CA ASN A 150 6.72 0.91 -8.05
C ASN A 150 6.63 1.90 -9.22
N ALA A 151 6.73 1.41 -10.46
CA ALA A 151 6.56 2.25 -11.64
C ALA A 151 5.14 2.84 -11.72
N GLY A 152 4.11 2.03 -11.41
CA GLY A 152 2.71 2.45 -11.40
C GLY A 152 2.39 3.47 -10.30
N GLY A 153 2.92 3.28 -9.10
CA GLY A 153 2.71 4.19 -7.97
C GLY A 153 3.35 5.56 -8.17
N ALA A 154 4.53 5.61 -8.79
CA ALA A 154 5.34 6.82 -8.87
C ALA A 154 4.67 7.99 -9.59
N TRP A 155 3.81 7.76 -10.60
CA TRP A 155 3.15 8.83 -11.37
C TRP A 155 1.82 9.30 -10.78
N SER A 156 1.35 8.68 -9.71
CA SER A 156 0.11 9.04 -9.02
C SER A 156 0.39 9.76 -7.69
N PRO A 157 -0.42 10.72 -7.27
CA PRO A 157 -0.25 11.39 -5.97
C PRO A 157 -0.54 10.48 -4.77
N ILE A 158 -1.21 9.34 -4.97
CA ILE A 158 -1.61 8.40 -3.93
C ILE A 158 -1.00 7.00 -4.11
N GLY A 159 -0.30 6.75 -5.20
CA GLY A 159 0.20 5.43 -5.58
C GLY A 159 1.55 5.05 -4.98
N ASP A 160 2.24 5.96 -4.31
CA ASP A 160 3.50 5.72 -3.61
C ASP A 160 3.60 6.62 -2.38
N VAL A 161 4.04 6.06 -1.26
CA VAL A 161 4.13 6.79 0.02
C VAL A 161 4.98 8.04 -0.11
N THR A 162 6.11 7.99 -0.81
CA THR A 162 7.02 9.13 -0.99
C THR A 162 6.33 10.26 -1.76
N THR A 163 5.67 9.93 -2.86
CA THR A 163 4.92 10.90 -3.67
C THR A 163 3.75 11.48 -2.88
N THR A 164 3.05 10.63 -2.13
CA THR A 164 1.94 11.03 -1.25
C THR A 164 2.41 12.03 -0.18
N MET A 165 3.53 11.78 0.46
CA MET A 165 4.09 12.69 1.48
C MET A 165 4.42 14.07 0.89
N LEU A 166 5.08 14.13 -0.26
CA LEU A 166 5.40 15.39 -0.95
C LEU A 166 4.14 16.12 -1.41
N TRP A 167 3.12 15.39 -1.83
CA TRP A 167 1.84 15.96 -2.23
C TRP A 167 1.01 16.49 -1.04
N ILE A 168 0.97 15.77 0.07
CA ILE A 168 0.32 16.21 1.32
C ILE A 168 1.02 17.45 1.86
N GLY A 169 2.35 17.44 1.92
CA GLY A 169 3.19 18.57 2.33
C GLY A 169 3.14 19.79 1.40
N GLY A 170 2.36 19.74 0.32
CA GLY A 170 2.16 20.87 -0.60
C GLY A 170 3.36 21.19 -1.51
N GLN A 171 4.40 20.36 -1.51
CA GLN A 171 5.60 20.57 -2.32
C GLN A 171 5.36 20.22 -3.79
N LEU A 172 4.44 19.30 -4.06
CA LEU A 172 4.05 18.89 -5.41
C LEU A 172 2.55 19.00 -5.62
N THR A 173 2.14 19.36 -6.84
CA THR A 173 0.74 19.32 -7.25
C THR A 173 0.42 18.02 -7.99
N THR A 174 -0.83 17.57 -7.93
CA THR A 174 -1.31 16.38 -8.66
C THR A 174 -0.93 16.41 -10.13
N MET A 175 -1.14 17.56 -10.77
CA MET A 175 -0.88 17.71 -12.20
C MET A 175 0.60 17.66 -12.55
N THR A 176 1.47 18.20 -11.68
CA THR A 176 2.92 18.14 -11.87
C THR A 176 3.42 16.71 -11.76
N ILE A 177 2.97 15.96 -10.76
CA ILE A 177 3.32 14.54 -10.59
C ILE A 177 2.97 13.74 -11.84
N ILE A 178 1.70 13.82 -12.27
CA ILE A 178 1.22 13.07 -13.43
C ILE A 178 2.02 13.41 -14.69
N LYS A 179 2.11 14.70 -15.03
CA LYS A 179 2.79 15.13 -16.27
C LYS A 179 4.27 14.80 -16.32
N SER A 180 4.95 14.89 -15.18
CA SER A 180 6.40 14.69 -15.13
C SER A 180 6.79 13.21 -15.04
N LEU A 181 5.97 12.37 -14.38
CA LEU A 181 6.36 11.01 -14.04
C LEU A 181 5.68 9.92 -14.86
N ILE A 182 4.59 10.20 -15.58
CA ILE A 182 3.87 9.16 -16.34
C ILE A 182 4.76 8.52 -17.43
N ILE A 183 5.52 9.31 -18.17
CA ILE A 183 6.39 8.80 -19.23
C ILE A 183 7.56 7.99 -18.65
N PRO A 184 8.34 8.51 -17.69
CA PRO A 184 9.37 7.72 -17.02
C PRO A 184 8.85 6.41 -16.41
N SER A 185 7.68 6.44 -15.78
CA SER A 185 7.04 5.27 -15.17
C SER A 185 6.66 4.22 -16.22
N ILE A 186 6.07 4.63 -17.33
CA ILE A 186 5.76 3.73 -18.44
C ILE A 186 7.04 3.09 -18.98
N VAL A 187 8.10 3.87 -19.19
CA VAL A 187 9.40 3.36 -19.68
C VAL A 187 10.00 2.38 -18.67
N ALA A 188 9.96 2.70 -17.37
CA ALA A 188 10.47 1.82 -16.30
C ALA A 188 9.78 0.45 -16.26
N MET A 189 8.49 0.39 -16.57
CA MET A 189 7.75 -0.87 -16.69
C MET A 189 8.01 -1.55 -18.04
N LEU A 190 7.97 -0.83 -19.15
CA LEU A 190 8.02 -1.42 -20.49
C LEU A 190 9.39 -2.01 -20.82
N VAL A 191 10.48 -1.38 -20.41
CA VAL A 191 11.84 -1.86 -20.76
C VAL A 191 12.09 -3.28 -20.25
N PRO A 192 11.88 -3.60 -18.95
CA PRO A 192 12.01 -4.98 -18.48
C PRO A 192 11.04 -5.94 -19.17
N LEU A 193 9.77 -5.54 -19.37
CA LEU A 193 8.77 -6.39 -20.03
C LEU A 193 9.18 -6.76 -21.47
N ILE A 194 9.66 -5.81 -22.23
CA ILE A 194 10.10 -6.05 -23.60
C ILE A 194 11.29 -7.01 -23.60
N VAL A 195 12.30 -6.76 -22.78
CA VAL A 195 13.50 -7.63 -22.69
C VAL A 195 13.09 -9.06 -22.31
N LEU A 196 12.20 -9.21 -21.33
CA LEU A 196 11.73 -10.53 -20.89
C LEU A 196 10.85 -11.22 -21.92
N SER A 197 10.08 -10.48 -22.70
CA SER A 197 9.27 -11.05 -23.79
C SER A 197 10.10 -11.76 -24.86
N PHE A 198 11.36 -11.36 -25.07
CA PHE A 198 12.28 -12.03 -25.99
C PHE A 198 12.95 -13.26 -25.38
N THR A 199 13.14 -13.29 -24.07
CA THR A 199 13.85 -14.37 -23.36
C THR A 199 12.90 -15.46 -22.84
N MET A 200 11.68 -15.09 -22.45
CA MET A 200 10.69 -16.03 -21.89
C MET A 200 9.98 -16.81 -23.00
N LYS A 201 9.85 -18.13 -22.78
CA LYS A 201 9.11 -19.04 -23.66
C LYS A 201 8.32 -20.05 -22.82
N GLY A 202 7.29 -20.63 -23.42
CA GLY A 202 6.52 -21.72 -22.82
C GLY A 202 5.24 -21.27 -22.13
N GLU A 203 4.65 -22.18 -21.39
CA GLU A 203 3.41 -22.00 -20.67
C GLU A 203 3.64 -22.12 -19.17
N VAL A 204 2.78 -21.46 -18.37
CA VAL A 204 2.72 -21.64 -16.91
C VAL A 204 1.84 -22.82 -16.58
N VAL A 205 2.27 -23.59 -15.58
CA VAL A 205 1.45 -24.63 -14.97
C VAL A 205 0.53 -23.94 -13.95
N ARG A 206 -0.78 -24.18 -14.07
CA ARG A 206 -1.73 -23.71 -13.06
C ARG A 206 -1.80 -24.71 -11.93
N PRO A 207 -2.01 -24.25 -10.68
CA PRO A 207 -2.34 -25.14 -9.59
C PRO A 207 -3.53 -26.00 -9.98
N THR A 208 -3.43 -27.30 -9.73
CA THR A 208 -4.61 -28.17 -9.74
C THR A 208 -5.53 -27.66 -8.64
N GLU A 209 -6.77 -27.37 -9.00
CA GLU A 209 -7.80 -27.06 -8.00
C GLU A 209 -7.85 -28.25 -7.04
N ASP A 210 -7.11 -28.20 -5.94
CA ASP A 210 -7.45 -29.00 -4.78
C ASP A 210 -8.84 -28.50 -4.39
N VAL A 211 -9.79 -29.42 -4.40
CA VAL A 211 -11.16 -29.22 -3.95
C VAL A 211 -11.07 -28.72 -2.53
N HIS A 212 -10.86 -27.42 -2.35
CA HIS A 212 -11.15 -26.78 -1.08
C HIS A 212 -12.64 -26.88 -0.91
N GLU A 213 -13.01 -27.70 0.09
CA GLU A 213 -14.35 -27.87 0.59
C GLU A 213 -15.11 -26.54 0.49
N ASP A 214 -16.34 -26.62 0.02
CA ASP A 214 -17.36 -25.59 -0.01
C ASP A 214 -17.44 -24.82 1.32
N ILE A 215 -16.51 -23.95 1.58
CA ILE A 215 -16.75 -22.82 2.45
C ILE A 215 -17.61 -21.91 1.60
N SER A 216 -18.92 -22.01 1.81
CA SER A 216 -19.93 -21.17 1.18
C SER A 216 -19.41 -19.73 1.19
N ASP A 217 -19.14 -19.21 -0.01
CA ASP A 217 -18.66 -17.87 -0.27
C ASP A 217 -19.63 -16.88 0.43
N PRO A 218 -19.26 -16.23 1.55
CA PRO A 218 -20.19 -15.44 2.34
C PRO A 218 -20.64 -14.18 1.61
N THR A 219 -19.96 -13.84 0.49
CA THR A 219 -20.22 -12.64 -0.29
C THR A 219 -20.87 -12.98 -1.64
N THR A 220 -21.98 -12.31 -1.95
CA THR A 220 -22.61 -12.43 -3.27
C THR A 220 -21.77 -11.68 -4.32
N ALA A 221 -21.86 -12.12 -5.58
CA ALA A 221 -21.16 -11.44 -6.70
C ALA A 221 -21.52 -9.94 -6.81
N PHE A 222 -22.73 -9.56 -6.43
CA PHE A 222 -23.16 -8.16 -6.39
C PHE A 222 -22.44 -7.37 -5.29
N GLU A 223 -22.37 -7.91 -4.08
CA GLU A 223 -21.69 -7.28 -2.93
C GLU A 223 -20.19 -7.11 -3.20
N ARG A 224 -19.55 -8.15 -3.71
CA ARG A 224 -18.15 -8.13 -4.13
C ARG A 224 -17.87 -7.00 -5.13
N ASN A 225 -18.67 -6.94 -6.18
CA ASN A 225 -18.53 -5.89 -7.21
C ASN A 225 -18.77 -4.49 -6.63
N LEU A 226 -19.81 -4.34 -5.80
CA LEU A 226 -20.16 -3.06 -5.19
C LEU A 226 -19.01 -2.54 -4.30
N ILE A 227 -18.48 -3.39 -3.41
CA ILE A 227 -17.40 -3.03 -2.49
C ILE A 227 -16.12 -2.71 -3.26
N PHE A 228 -15.78 -3.49 -4.29
CA PHE A 228 -14.63 -3.22 -5.15
C PHE A 228 -14.73 -1.85 -5.83
N PHE A 229 -15.82 -1.60 -6.55
CA PHE A 229 -15.98 -0.32 -7.27
C PHE A 229 -16.10 0.87 -6.32
N LEU A 230 -16.75 0.70 -5.18
CA LEU A 230 -16.87 1.76 -4.18
C LEU A 230 -15.52 2.06 -3.52
N GLY A 231 -14.74 1.05 -3.20
CA GLY A 231 -13.39 1.21 -2.65
C GLY A 231 -12.45 1.94 -3.62
N VAL A 232 -12.36 1.45 -4.87
CA VAL A 232 -11.53 2.09 -5.90
C VAL A 232 -12.01 3.52 -6.22
N ALA A 233 -13.31 3.74 -6.34
CA ALA A 233 -13.87 5.07 -6.56
C ALA A 233 -13.58 6.01 -5.38
N GLY A 234 -13.66 5.51 -4.14
CA GLY A 234 -13.33 6.26 -2.93
C GLY A 234 -11.86 6.71 -2.90
N LEU A 235 -10.93 5.84 -3.26
CA LEU A 235 -9.51 6.19 -3.36
C LEU A 235 -9.25 7.24 -4.45
N LEU A 236 -9.81 7.04 -5.65
CA LEU A 236 -9.67 7.99 -6.77
C LEU A 236 -10.38 9.32 -6.51
N PHE A 237 -11.37 9.35 -5.63
CA PHE A 237 -12.07 10.58 -5.23
C PHE A 237 -11.17 11.51 -4.39
N VAL A 238 -10.19 11.01 -3.65
CA VAL A 238 -9.37 11.81 -2.72
C VAL A 238 -8.63 12.97 -3.41
N PRO A 239 -7.93 12.79 -4.54
CA PRO A 239 -7.31 13.90 -5.26
C PRO A 239 -8.33 14.94 -5.77
N ILE A 240 -9.51 14.48 -6.18
CA ILE A 240 -10.61 15.35 -6.61
C ILE A 240 -11.12 16.17 -5.41
N PHE A 241 -11.35 15.51 -4.29
CA PHE A 241 -11.77 16.15 -3.03
C PHE A 241 -10.80 17.25 -2.61
N LYS A 242 -9.49 16.96 -2.57
CA LYS A 242 -8.45 17.96 -2.24
C LYS A 242 -8.51 19.15 -3.20
N THR A 243 -8.70 18.92 -4.49
CA THR A 243 -8.71 19.98 -5.50
C THR A 243 -9.94 20.88 -5.37
N LEU A 244 -11.10 20.31 -5.05
CA LEU A 244 -12.37 21.04 -4.93
C LEU A 244 -12.50 21.78 -3.58
N THR A 245 -12.09 21.14 -2.49
CA THR A 245 -12.33 21.66 -1.14
C THR A 245 -11.14 22.41 -0.55
N HIS A 246 -9.94 22.19 -1.10
CA HIS A 246 -8.65 22.64 -0.55
C HIS A 246 -8.35 22.09 0.87
N LEU A 247 -9.12 21.11 1.34
CA LEU A 247 -8.89 20.43 2.62
C LEU A 247 -7.76 19.41 2.51
N PRO A 248 -7.13 19.05 3.65
CA PRO A 248 -6.10 18.02 3.64
C PRO A 248 -6.62 16.68 3.10
N PRO A 249 -5.79 15.92 2.35
CA PRO A 249 -6.23 14.69 1.68
C PRO A 249 -6.74 13.61 2.64
N PHE A 250 -6.24 13.55 3.88
CA PHE A 250 -6.70 12.56 4.85
C PHE A 250 -8.20 12.69 5.17
N MET A 251 -8.78 13.89 5.09
CA MET A 251 -10.21 14.08 5.30
C MET A 251 -11.05 13.43 4.19
N GLY A 252 -10.62 13.55 2.92
CA GLY A 252 -11.23 12.85 1.80
C GLY A 252 -11.09 11.34 1.93
N MET A 253 -9.96 10.87 2.41
CA MET A 253 -9.71 9.45 2.67
C MET A 253 -10.61 8.91 3.78
N MET A 254 -10.73 9.62 4.92
CA MET A 254 -11.62 9.24 6.01
C MET A 254 -13.09 9.26 5.60
N LEU A 255 -13.49 10.22 4.76
CA LEU A 255 -14.84 10.23 4.20
C LEU A 255 -15.09 9.00 3.33
N SER A 256 -14.17 8.65 2.44
CA SER A 256 -14.26 7.46 1.59
C SER A 256 -14.34 6.18 2.41
N LEU A 257 -13.51 6.06 3.44
CA LEU A 257 -13.55 4.94 4.38
C LEU A 257 -14.88 4.88 5.12
N GLY A 258 -15.38 6.01 5.62
CA GLY A 258 -16.66 6.08 6.34
C GLY A 258 -17.85 5.65 5.49
N VAL A 259 -17.86 6.05 4.20
CA VAL A 259 -18.90 5.62 3.24
C VAL A 259 -18.80 4.12 2.96
N LEU A 260 -17.59 3.61 2.70
CA LEU A 260 -17.37 2.18 2.45
C LEU A 260 -17.79 1.35 3.68
N TRP A 261 -17.37 1.79 4.87
CA TRP A 261 -17.76 1.14 6.13
C TRP A 261 -19.27 1.10 6.32
N LEU A 262 -19.94 2.23 6.13
CA LEU A 262 -21.40 2.28 6.24
C LEU A 262 -22.07 1.29 5.31
N VAL A 263 -21.60 1.18 4.06
CA VAL A 263 -22.15 0.25 3.07
C VAL A 263 -21.91 -1.22 3.49
N THR A 264 -20.70 -1.54 3.93
CA THR A 264 -20.37 -2.90 4.42
C THR A 264 -21.20 -3.28 5.65
N GLU A 265 -21.39 -2.36 6.60
CA GLU A 265 -22.23 -2.59 7.79
C GLU A 265 -23.69 -2.84 7.41
N ILE A 266 -24.25 -2.08 6.46
CA ILE A 266 -25.63 -2.30 5.97
C ILE A 266 -25.77 -3.67 5.31
N ILE A 267 -24.78 -4.10 4.52
CA ILE A 267 -24.77 -5.41 3.86
C ILE A 267 -24.76 -6.52 4.91
N HIS A 268 -23.88 -6.42 5.91
CA HIS A 268 -23.71 -7.48 6.92
C HIS A 268 -24.81 -7.52 7.97
N ARG A 269 -25.46 -6.39 8.26
CA ARG A 269 -26.61 -6.34 9.18
C ARG A 269 -27.74 -7.29 8.76
N SER A 270 -27.87 -7.56 7.47
CA SER A 270 -28.88 -8.50 6.94
C SER A 270 -28.48 -9.96 7.13
N LYS A 271 -27.20 -10.28 7.36
CA LYS A 271 -26.69 -11.66 7.30
C LYS A 271 -26.50 -12.36 8.65
N ASN A 272 -26.76 -11.74 9.78
CA ASN A 272 -26.70 -12.31 11.14
C ASN A 272 -25.49 -13.24 11.43
N THR A 273 -24.34 -13.00 10.79
CA THR A 273 -23.16 -13.86 10.81
C THR A 273 -22.03 -13.11 11.56
N SER A 274 -21.38 -13.84 12.46
CA SER A 274 -20.09 -13.46 13.08
C SER A 274 -18.97 -13.58 12.03
N ASP A 275 -19.02 -12.75 11.01
CA ASP A 275 -18.16 -12.89 9.87
C ASP A 275 -16.86 -12.09 10.04
N LYS A 276 -15.72 -12.69 9.65
CA LYS A 276 -14.38 -12.10 9.67
C LYS A 276 -14.26 -10.86 8.78
N SER A 277 -15.30 -10.53 8.01
CA SER A 277 -15.38 -9.36 7.13
C SER A 277 -15.88 -8.08 7.82
N GLN A 278 -16.15 -8.11 9.14
CA GLN A 278 -16.50 -6.88 9.88
C GLN A 278 -15.27 -5.99 10.05
N LEU A 279 -15.43 -4.70 9.85
CA LEU A 279 -14.34 -3.71 9.98
C LEU A 279 -13.62 -3.79 11.33
N SER A 280 -14.36 -4.08 12.41
CA SER A 280 -13.78 -4.26 13.75
C SER A 280 -12.76 -5.42 13.80
N VAL A 281 -13.02 -6.50 13.08
CA VAL A 281 -12.12 -7.66 12.99
C VAL A 281 -10.94 -7.33 12.08
N ILE A 282 -11.18 -6.66 10.96
CA ILE A 282 -10.13 -6.23 10.02
C ILE A 282 -9.18 -5.23 10.69
N CYS A 283 -9.69 -4.25 11.41
CA CYS A 283 -8.85 -3.31 12.17
C CYS A 283 -8.04 -4.00 13.26
N LEU A 284 -8.61 -5.00 13.95
CA LEU A 284 -7.89 -5.77 14.97
C LEU A 284 -6.80 -6.66 14.36
N LEU A 285 -7.08 -7.32 13.23
CA LEU A 285 -6.09 -8.11 12.49
C LEU A 285 -4.94 -7.23 12.01
N TYR A 286 -5.24 -6.06 11.45
CA TYR A 286 -4.23 -5.13 10.98
C TYR A 286 -3.33 -4.59 12.10
N THR A 287 -3.89 -4.32 13.28
CA THR A 287 -3.11 -3.86 14.45
C THR A 287 -2.30 -4.99 15.09
N SER A 288 -2.73 -6.24 14.97
CA SER A 288 -1.98 -7.41 15.45
C SER A 288 -0.92 -7.89 14.44
N ASP A 289 -1.21 -7.81 13.15
CA ASP A 289 -0.33 -8.29 12.07
C ASP A 289 0.84 -7.33 11.79
N ALA A 290 0.65 -6.03 12.06
CA ALA A 290 1.75 -5.06 12.01
C ALA A 290 2.87 -5.33 13.04
N ALA A 291 2.62 -6.18 14.04
CA ALA A 291 3.62 -6.65 15.00
C ALA A 291 4.29 -7.97 14.57
N ASP A 292 3.71 -8.70 13.60
CA ASP A 292 4.12 -10.05 13.19
C ASP A 292 4.62 -10.13 11.73
N ASP A 293 5.03 -8.99 11.12
CA ASP A 293 5.66 -8.97 9.79
C ASP A 293 7.03 -9.68 9.78
N THR A 294 7.05 -10.92 10.25
CA THR A 294 8.01 -11.90 9.78
C THR A 294 7.40 -12.57 8.54
N PRO A 295 8.02 -12.44 7.36
CA PRO A 295 7.55 -13.18 6.20
C PRO A 295 7.60 -14.66 6.54
N CYS A 296 6.45 -15.31 6.66
CA CYS A 296 6.35 -16.76 6.61
C CYS A 296 6.83 -17.18 5.22
N VAL A 297 8.14 -17.34 5.11
CA VAL A 297 8.81 -18.03 4.01
C VAL A 297 8.97 -19.46 4.45
N ASP A 298 7.96 -20.26 4.20
CA ASP A 298 8.07 -21.69 4.09
C ASP A 298 7.70 -22.16 2.67
#